data_d43363b1d582a57e2b888329471e5bde
#
_entry.id   d43363b1d582a57e2b888329471e5bde
#
_cell.length_a   1.000
_cell.length_b   1.000
_cell.length_c   1.000
_cell.angle_alpha   90.00
_cell.angle_beta   90.00
_cell.angle_gamma   90.00
#
_symmetry.space_group_name_H-M   'P 1'
#
loop_
_entity.id
_entity.type
_entity.pdbx_description
1 polymer ?
#
loop_
_entity_poly.entity_id
_entity_poly.type
_entity_poly.pdbx_seq_one_letter_code
_entity_poly.pdbx_strand_id
1 'polypeptide(L)'
;MKSFFKKTYIFIVLICFTNHAYSNPNDKLYEKLDLFSDVLNTLKNEYVEDIEKSEVIDSAINGMLQSLDPYSAYMSPESFKNMNNDTKGEFGGLGIEITMEAGLVKIITPIEGTPADEAGVQAGDFIVKIDGKQVKGMSLLDAVNLMRGKVGTDIEITVRRPEVEDELVFKITRDIIKIREVSAEVKDNTGYIRLRAFNEQTTNQLTKQLNKLPKNLDGYILDLRNNPGGLLSQAIKVTETFLDGGEIVSTRGRDKNDIKIFNAKKGDKINNKPLIVLINQGSASASEIVSGALKDHKRAILLGEKSFGKGSVQSIIPLKNQGGLRLTTARYYLPSGESIHEKGVEPDITVKRNKEDFKINTKTDNQLNYALKLFKNS
;
A
#
# COMPACT_ATOMS: atom_id res chain seq x y z
N MET A 1 75.06 -39.76 67.41
CA MET A 1 73.88 -38.90 67.30
C MET A 1 73.64 -38.63 65.85
N LYS A 2 72.63 -39.24 65.21
CA LYS A 2 72.35 -39.20 63.78
C LYS A 2 71.23 -38.18 63.52
N SER A 3 71.55 -37.14 62.78
CA SER A 3 70.57 -36.16 62.32
C SER A 3 69.92 -36.61 61.01
N PHE A 4 68.59 -36.74 61.04
CA PHE A 4 67.76 -37.07 59.85
C PHE A 4 67.36 -35.81 59.11
N PHE A 5 67.86 -35.62 57.90
CA PHE A 5 67.38 -34.60 56.98
C PHE A 5 66.15 -35.14 56.21
N LYS A 6 64.96 -34.62 56.51
CA LYS A 6 63.76 -34.80 55.67
C LYS A 6 63.79 -33.84 54.48
N LYS A 7 63.96 -34.39 53.27
CA LYS A 7 63.75 -33.63 52.01
C LYS A 7 62.24 -33.57 51.71
N THR A 8 61.70 -32.35 51.83
CA THR A 8 60.32 -32.09 51.42
C THR A 8 60.37 -31.68 49.93
N TYR A 9 59.78 -32.51 49.05
CA TYR A 9 59.59 -32.19 47.65
C TYR A 9 58.29 -31.35 47.55
N ILE A 10 58.39 -30.05 47.17
CA ILE A 10 57.29 -29.22 46.83
C ILE A 10 56.95 -29.48 45.34
N PHE A 11 55.80 -30.08 45.09
CA PHE A 11 55.24 -30.31 43.77
C PHE A 11 54.48 -29.06 43.38
N ILE A 12 55.08 -28.17 42.52
CA ILE A 12 54.37 -27.03 41.96
C ILE A 12 53.56 -27.55 40.79
N VAL A 13 52.21 -27.70 41.00
CA VAL A 13 51.27 -27.95 39.91
C VAL A 13 51.02 -26.65 39.18
N LEU A 14 51.62 -26.49 37.99
CA LEU A 14 51.37 -25.41 37.08
C LEU A 14 50.02 -25.62 36.40
N ILE A 15 48.94 -25.04 36.95
CA ILE A 15 47.62 -25.05 36.32
C ILE A 15 47.71 -24.06 35.17
N CYS A 16 47.92 -24.56 33.95
CA CYS A 16 47.71 -23.79 32.70
C CYS A 16 46.20 -23.54 32.55
N PHE A 17 45.76 -22.35 32.95
CA PHE A 17 44.47 -21.84 32.54
C PHE A 17 44.54 -21.55 31.02
N THR A 18 44.13 -22.50 30.20
CA THR A 18 43.83 -22.22 28.81
C THR A 18 42.58 -21.35 28.81
N ASN A 19 42.78 -20.02 28.72
CA ASN A 19 41.73 -19.10 28.38
C ASN A 19 41.25 -19.46 26.97
N HIS A 20 40.24 -20.33 26.90
CA HIS A 20 39.45 -20.39 25.70
C HIS A 20 38.68 -19.08 25.65
N ALA A 21 39.19 -18.15 24.86
CA ALA A 21 38.47 -16.93 24.46
C ALA A 21 37.25 -17.47 23.70
N TYR A 22 36.12 -17.62 24.41
CA TYR A 22 34.82 -17.73 23.74
C TYR A 22 34.63 -16.43 22.98
N SER A 23 34.88 -16.46 21.69
CA SER A 23 34.48 -15.36 20.80
C SER A 23 32.98 -15.14 21.01
N ASN A 24 32.63 -14.06 21.68
CA ASN A 24 31.25 -13.66 21.87
C ASN A 24 30.64 -13.47 20.48
N PRO A 25 29.47 -14.09 20.16
CA PRO A 25 28.82 -13.85 18.87
C PRO A 25 28.63 -12.37 18.53
N ASN A 26 28.65 -11.51 19.55
CA ASN A 26 28.55 -10.06 19.38
C ASN A 26 29.87 -9.40 18.92
N ASP A 27 31.05 -10.03 19.08
CA ASP A 27 32.31 -9.39 18.70
C ASP A 27 32.37 -9.08 17.20
N LYS A 28 31.89 -10.01 16.35
CA LYS A 28 31.77 -9.81 14.91
C LYS A 28 30.75 -8.71 14.54
N LEU A 29 29.71 -8.54 15.34
CA LEU A 29 28.73 -7.48 15.14
C LEU A 29 29.35 -6.10 15.43
N TYR A 30 30.11 -5.98 16.54
CA TYR A 30 30.80 -4.73 16.89
C TYR A 30 31.85 -4.36 15.84
N GLU A 31 32.64 -5.31 15.35
CA GLU A 31 33.58 -5.08 14.23
C GLU A 31 32.89 -4.52 12.98
N LYS A 32 31.66 -5.01 12.68
CA LYS A 32 30.89 -4.49 11.53
C LYS A 32 30.30 -3.11 11.78
N LEU A 33 29.93 -2.79 13.02
CA LEU A 33 29.47 -1.44 13.39
C LEU A 33 30.62 -0.44 13.35
N ASP A 34 31.82 -0.81 13.78
CA ASP A 34 33.03 0.01 13.67
C ASP A 34 33.37 0.27 12.19
N LEU A 35 33.35 -0.78 11.36
CA LEU A 35 33.54 -0.63 9.91
C LEU A 35 32.51 0.34 9.28
N PHE A 36 31.24 0.22 9.68
CA PHE A 36 30.19 1.13 9.21
C PHE A 36 30.48 2.59 9.60
N SER A 37 30.94 2.81 10.83
CA SER A 37 31.32 4.13 11.32
C SER A 37 32.53 4.71 10.54
N ASP A 38 33.55 3.89 10.27
CA ASP A 38 34.72 4.28 9.49
C ASP A 38 34.34 4.66 8.05
N VAL A 39 33.50 3.86 7.40
CA VAL A 39 33.00 4.18 6.05
C VAL A 39 32.21 5.48 6.04
N LEU A 40 31.33 5.72 7.02
CA LEU A 40 30.55 6.96 7.12
C LEU A 40 31.48 8.19 7.32
N ASN A 41 32.52 8.05 8.13
CA ASN A 41 33.50 9.11 8.34
C ASN A 41 34.35 9.37 7.08
N THR A 42 34.74 8.31 6.37
CA THR A 42 35.48 8.43 5.10
C THR A 42 34.63 9.14 4.05
N LEU A 43 33.36 8.74 3.89
CA LEU A 43 32.42 9.40 2.98
C LEU A 43 32.31 10.90 3.28
N LYS A 44 32.19 11.28 4.55
CA LYS A 44 32.12 12.69 4.94
C LYS A 44 33.34 13.49 4.55
N ASN A 45 34.54 12.89 4.67
CA ASN A 45 35.80 13.62 4.53
C ASN A 45 36.36 13.61 3.11
N GLU A 46 36.05 12.54 2.34
CA GLU A 46 36.71 12.28 1.06
C GLU A 46 35.77 12.36 -0.15
N TYR A 47 34.46 12.36 0.07
CA TYR A 47 33.50 12.45 -1.06
C TYR A 47 33.58 13.85 -1.69
N VAL A 48 33.47 13.91 -3.02
CA VAL A 48 33.67 15.12 -3.83
C VAL A 48 32.63 16.23 -3.54
N GLU A 49 31.48 15.89 -3.03
CA GLU A 49 30.39 16.84 -2.68
C GLU A 49 30.07 16.73 -1.19
N ASP A 50 29.50 17.79 -0.61
CA ASP A 50 28.99 17.75 0.75
C ASP A 50 27.83 16.76 0.86
N ILE A 51 27.88 15.88 1.86
CA ILE A 51 26.84 14.89 2.13
C ILE A 51 26.08 15.20 3.41
N GLU A 52 24.78 15.04 3.35
CA GLU A 52 23.95 15.09 4.56
C GLU A 52 23.96 13.70 5.24
N LYS A 53 24.59 13.62 6.43
CA LYS A 53 24.79 12.34 7.13
C LYS A 53 23.50 11.59 7.43
N SER A 54 22.42 12.30 7.76
CA SER A 54 21.13 11.71 8.04
C SER A 54 20.57 10.97 6.82
N GLU A 55 20.70 11.53 5.63
CA GLU A 55 20.24 10.91 4.38
C GLU A 55 21.05 9.65 4.04
N VAL A 56 22.37 9.69 4.27
CA VAL A 56 23.23 8.51 4.06
C VAL A 56 22.88 7.39 5.03
N ILE A 57 22.63 7.70 6.30
CA ILE A 57 22.22 6.72 7.30
C ILE A 57 20.84 6.14 6.95
N ASP A 58 19.87 6.97 6.57
CA ASP A 58 18.55 6.52 6.15
C ASP A 58 18.63 5.59 4.93
N SER A 59 19.50 5.90 3.98
CA SER A 59 19.79 5.06 2.82
C SER A 59 20.41 3.72 3.21
N ALA A 60 21.34 3.70 4.16
CA ALA A 60 21.95 2.47 4.69
C ALA A 60 20.91 1.59 5.41
N ILE A 61 20.04 2.18 6.23
CA ILE A 61 18.92 1.47 6.88
C ILE A 61 17.98 0.87 5.84
N ASN A 62 17.65 1.63 4.79
CA ASN A 62 16.83 1.13 3.69
C ASN A 62 17.53 -0.01 2.93
N GLY A 63 18.82 0.08 2.66
CA GLY A 63 19.60 -1.00 2.05
C GLY A 63 19.55 -2.29 2.87
N MET A 64 19.66 -2.20 4.19
CA MET A 64 19.54 -3.33 5.11
C MET A 64 18.14 -3.97 5.04
N LEU A 65 17.08 -3.16 4.99
CA LEU A 65 15.70 -3.67 4.90
C LEU A 65 15.39 -4.27 3.53
N GLN A 66 15.86 -3.65 2.45
CA GLN A 66 15.70 -4.16 1.08
C GLN A 66 16.42 -5.49 0.85
N SER A 67 17.49 -5.79 1.63
CA SER A 67 18.14 -7.11 1.57
C SER A 67 17.27 -8.24 2.10
N LEU A 68 16.19 -7.95 2.83
CA LEU A 68 15.24 -8.94 3.35
C LEU A 68 14.15 -9.27 2.32
N ASP A 69 13.54 -8.24 1.73
CA ASP A 69 12.48 -8.32 0.72
C ASP A 69 12.22 -6.93 0.10
N PRO A 70 11.51 -6.86 -1.07
CA PRO A 70 11.27 -5.58 -1.75
C PRO A 70 10.19 -4.70 -1.09
N TYR A 71 9.55 -5.15 -0.02
CA TYR A 71 8.43 -4.46 0.61
C TYR A 71 8.79 -3.82 1.96
N SER A 72 9.83 -4.34 2.62
CA SER A 72 10.34 -3.80 3.88
C SER A 72 11.09 -2.49 3.63
N ALA A 73 10.80 -1.45 4.41
CA ALA A 73 11.40 -0.13 4.25
C ALA A 73 11.40 0.66 5.56
N TYR A 74 12.37 1.54 5.71
CA TYR A 74 12.35 2.61 6.69
C TYR A 74 11.53 3.78 6.14
N MET A 75 10.74 4.38 6.99
CA MET A 75 9.97 5.59 6.70
C MET A 75 10.49 6.72 7.59
N SER A 76 10.93 7.81 6.98
CA SER A 76 11.22 9.05 7.70
C SER A 76 9.98 9.54 8.44
N PRO A 77 10.10 10.45 9.43
CA PRO A 77 8.94 11.02 10.14
C PRO A 77 7.86 11.57 9.20
N GLU A 78 8.26 12.23 8.14
CA GLU A 78 7.36 12.77 7.13
C GLU A 78 6.65 11.65 6.33
N SER A 79 7.40 10.68 5.82
CA SER A 79 6.84 9.55 5.08
C SER A 79 5.91 8.71 5.94
N PHE A 80 6.25 8.51 7.22
CA PHE A 80 5.41 7.80 8.18
C PHE A 80 4.09 8.54 8.45
N LYS A 81 4.14 9.87 8.60
CA LYS A 81 2.96 10.71 8.74
C LYS A 81 2.06 10.65 7.49
N ASN A 82 2.66 10.74 6.30
CA ASN A 82 1.92 10.68 5.04
C ASN A 82 1.24 9.32 4.86
N MET A 83 1.94 8.21 5.15
CA MET A 83 1.36 6.86 5.15
C MET A 83 0.17 6.74 6.11
N ASN A 84 0.26 7.31 7.32
CA ASN A 84 -0.85 7.29 8.28
C ASN A 84 -2.06 8.07 7.76
N ASN A 85 -1.85 9.20 7.08
CA ASN A 85 -2.93 9.98 6.46
C ASN A 85 -3.59 9.18 5.30
N ASP A 86 -2.78 8.59 4.42
CA ASP A 86 -3.29 7.75 3.32
C ASP A 86 -4.09 6.55 3.87
N THR A 87 -3.63 5.95 4.99
CA THR A 87 -4.34 4.86 5.69
C THR A 87 -5.71 5.30 6.21
N LYS A 88 -5.84 6.52 6.70
CA LYS A 88 -7.13 7.11 7.11
C LYS A 88 -8.05 7.41 5.92
N GLY A 89 -7.49 7.47 4.70
CA GLY A 89 -8.22 7.87 3.49
C GLY A 89 -8.45 9.38 3.43
N GLU A 90 -7.58 10.14 4.08
CA GLU A 90 -7.64 11.60 4.16
C GLU A 90 -6.24 12.18 4.00
N PHE A 91 -6.10 13.26 3.24
CA PHE A 91 -4.83 13.98 3.15
C PHE A 91 -5.07 15.49 3.07
N GLY A 92 -4.11 16.26 3.55
CA GLY A 92 -4.12 17.69 3.37
C GLY A 92 -3.70 18.07 1.96
N GLY A 93 -4.56 18.76 1.23
CA GLY A 93 -4.31 19.10 -0.16
C GLY A 93 -5.38 20.02 -0.75
N LEU A 94 -5.44 20.04 -2.08
CA LEU A 94 -6.32 20.95 -2.85
C LEU A 94 -7.61 20.28 -3.33
N GLY A 95 -7.59 18.93 -3.47
CA GLY A 95 -8.74 18.19 -4.00
C GLY A 95 -8.83 18.22 -5.51
N ILE A 96 -7.73 17.91 -6.21
CA ILE A 96 -7.68 17.82 -7.67
C ILE A 96 -7.18 16.45 -8.12
N GLU A 97 -7.79 15.93 -9.18
CA GLU A 97 -7.27 14.80 -9.95
C GLU A 97 -6.37 15.34 -11.06
N ILE A 98 -5.16 14.80 -11.18
CA ILE A 98 -4.15 15.31 -12.13
C ILE A 98 -3.50 14.18 -12.93
N THR A 99 -2.93 14.55 -14.08
CA THR A 99 -2.13 13.67 -14.93
C THR A 99 -0.97 14.46 -15.55
N MET A 100 -0.03 13.74 -16.18
CA MET A 100 0.98 14.38 -17.02
C MET A 100 0.53 14.39 -18.47
N GLU A 101 0.55 15.56 -19.11
CA GLU A 101 0.30 15.72 -20.54
C GLU A 101 1.31 16.71 -21.13
N ALA A 102 2.05 16.27 -22.14
CA ALA A 102 3.11 17.06 -22.81
C ALA A 102 4.15 17.67 -21.85
N GLY A 103 4.52 16.95 -20.76
CA GLY A 103 5.50 17.40 -19.78
C GLY A 103 5.00 18.46 -18.79
N LEU A 104 3.69 18.70 -18.75
CA LEU A 104 2.99 19.58 -17.81
C LEU A 104 1.98 18.81 -16.98
N VAL A 105 1.68 19.30 -15.79
CA VAL A 105 0.63 18.75 -14.93
C VAL A 105 -0.71 19.30 -15.36
N LYS A 106 -1.56 18.40 -15.92
CA LYS A 106 -2.93 18.74 -16.34
C LYS A 106 -3.92 18.34 -15.26
N ILE A 107 -4.85 19.21 -14.96
CA ILE A 107 -5.98 18.94 -14.09
C ILE A 107 -7.04 18.17 -14.89
N ILE A 108 -7.32 16.94 -14.47
CA ILE A 108 -8.39 16.12 -15.02
C ILE A 108 -9.73 16.68 -14.55
N THR A 109 -9.84 16.90 -13.23
CA THR A 109 -11.03 17.50 -12.61
C THR A 109 -10.72 17.95 -11.18
N PRO A 110 -11.24 19.09 -10.72
CA PRO A 110 -11.35 19.36 -9.28
C PRO A 110 -12.42 18.43 -8.67
N ILE A 111 -12.23 18.05 -7.42
CA ILE A 111 -13.20 17.24 -6.67
C ILE A 111 -14.24 18.20 -6.08
N GLU A 112 -15.50 17.97 -6.34
CA GLU A 112 -16.63 18.81 -5.90
C GLU A 112 -16.60 19.06 -4.37
N GLY A 113 -16.75 20.31 -3.96
CA GLY A 113 -16.75 20.74 -2.57
C GLY A 113 -15.36 20.70 -1.90
N THR A 114 -14.28 20.76 -2.69
CA THR A 114 -12.91 20.86 -2.20
C THR A 114 -12.32 22.25 -2.43
N PRO A 115 -11.21 22.62 -1.75
CA PRO A 115 -10.63 23.96 -1.89
C PRO A 115 -10.33 24.39 -3.32
N ALA A 116 -9.91 23.49 -4.19
CA ALA A 116 -9.64 23.82 -5.58
C ALA A 116 -10.92 24.08 -6.39
N ASP A 117 -11.98 23.33 -6.12
CA ASP A 117 -13.29 23.55 -6.74
C ASP A 117 -13.88 24.89 -6.31
N GLU A 118 -13.82 25.19 -5.01
CA GLU A 118 -14.28 26.49 -4.45
C GLU A 118 -13.46 27.68 -4.97
N ALA A 119 -12.16 27.48 -5.23
CA ALA A 119 -11.29 28.50 -5.81
C ALA A 119 -11.55 28.74 -7.32
N GLY A 120 -12.34 27.87 -7.98
CA GLY A 120 -12.67 28.02 -9.40
C GLY A 120 -11.65 27.40 -10.37
N VAL A 121 -10.84 26.46 -9.89
CA VAL A 121 -10.00 25.61 -10.72
C VAL A 121 -10.89 24.74 -11.61
N GLN A 122 -10.50 24.51 -12.87
CA GLN A 122 -11.33 23.80 -13.83
C GLN A 122 -10.63 22.59 -14.45
N ALA A 123 -11.44 21.64 -14.92
CA ALA A 123 -10.94 20.53 -15.73
C ALA A 123 -10.28 21.06 -17.02
N GLY A 124 -9.11 20.54 -17.34
CA GLY A 124 -8.32 20.97 -18.50
C GLY A 124 -7.30 22.07 -18.21
N ASP A 125 -7.28 22.66 -17.02
CA ASP A 125 -6.24 23.60 -16.60
C ASP A 125 -4.87 22.88 -16.55
N PHE A 126 -3.81 23.59 -16.96
CA PHE A 126 -2.42 23.12 -16.88
C PHE A 126 -1.69 23.89 -15.78
N ILE A 127 -1.24 23.20 -14.74
CA ILE A 127 -0.44 23.81 -13.67
C ILE A 127 0.95 24.10 -14.23
N VAL A 128 1.37 25.37 -14.20
CA VAL A 128 2.68 25.83 -14.69
C VAL A 128 3.63 26.21 -13.57
N LYS A 129 3.10 26.68 -12.40
CA LYS A 129 3.89 26.96 -11.19
C LYS A 129 3.17 26.51 -9.94
N ILE A 130 3.93 26.12 -8.91
CA ILE A 130 3.47 25.82 -7.55
C ILE A 130 4.39 26.58 -6.60
N ASP A 131 3.82 27.50 -5.78
CA ASP A 131 4.56 28.39 -4.89
C ASP A 131 5.74 29.09 -5.62
N GLY A 132 5.47 29.59 -6.84
CA GLY A 132 6.45 30.25 -7.71
C GLY A 132 7.44 29.31 -8.41
N LYS A 133 7.52 28.03 -8.06
CA LYS A 133 8.40 27.05 -8.70
C LYS A 133 7.78 26.52 -9.99
N GLN A 134 8.57 26.52 -11.09
CA GLN A 134 8.14 25.96 -12.37
C GLN A 134 7.90 24.45 -12.28
N VAL A 135 6.77 24.01 -12.80
CA VAL A 135 6.38 22.56 -12.81
C VAL A 135 7.00 21.81 -14.00
N LYS A 136 7.39 22.53 -15.07
CA LYS A 136 8.00 21.90 -16.25
C LYS A 136 9.25 21.12 -15.88
N GLY A 137 9.27 19.84 -16.22
CA GLY A 137 10.40 18.93 -15.93
C GLY A 137 10.28 18.20 -14.58
N MET A 138 9.27 18.49 -13.76
CA MET A 138 8.97 17.72 -12.54
C MET A 138 8.30 16.40 -12.90
N SER A 139 8.48 15.39 -12.04
CA SER A 139 7.62 14.20 -12.09
C SER A 139 6.22 14.51 -11.53
N LEU A 140 5.23 13.69 -11.88
CA LEU A 140 3.89 13.81 -11.29
C LEU A 140 3.92 13.73 -9.76
N LEU A 141 4.78 12.85 -9.23
CA LEU A 141 4.94 12.65 -7.79
C LEU A 141 5.49 13.90 -7.10
N ASP A 142 6.50 14.55 -7.69
CA ASP A 142 7.07 15.78 -7.14
C ASP A 142 6.02 16.90 -7.09
N ALA A 143 5.23 17.05 -8.15
CA ALA A 143 4.13 18.02 -8.18
C ALA A 143 3.05 17.70 -7.12
N VAL A 144 2.68 16.42 -6.95
CA VAL A 144 1.77 15.97 -5.89
C VAL A 144 2.32 16.31 -4.51
N ASN A 145 3.61 16.04 -4.26
CA ASN A 145 4.24 16.31 -2.96
C ASN A 145 4.26 17.80 -2.64
N LEU A 146 4.48 18.66 -3.62
CA LEU A 146 4.40 20.12 -3.44
C LEU A 146 2.98 20.60 -3.14
N MET A 147 1.97 20.01 -3.80
CA MET A 147 0.57 20.40 -3.61
C MET A 147 -0.01 19.87 -2.30
N ARG A 148 0.44 18.71 -1.83
CA ARG A 148 0.09 18.19 -0.50
C ARG A 148 0.76 19.03 0.59
N GLY A 149 0.19 19.02 1.78
CA GLY A 149 0.77 19.72 2.92
C GLY A 149 -0.14 19.70 4.15
N LYS A 150 0.27 20.46 5.16
CA LYS A 150 -0.50 20.56 6.42
C LYS A 150 -1.83 21.27 6.13
N VAL A 151 -2.93 20.71 6.63
CA VAL A 151 -4.26 21.35 6.60
C VAL A 151 -4.19 22.75 7.24
N GLY A 152 -4.85 23.72 6.61
CA GLY A 152 -4.85 25.11 7.02
C GLY A 152 -3.63 25.93 6.57
N THR A 153 -2.71 25.34 5.75
CA THR A 153 -1.63 26.11 5.12
C THR A 153 -2.02 26.53 3.71
N ASP A 154 -1.58 27.73 3.30
CA ASP A 154 -1.84 28.24 1.97
C ASP A 154 -0.83 27.70 0.94
N ILE A 155 -1.26 27.64 -0.30
CA ILE A 155 -0.47 27.33 -1.48
C ILE A 155 -0.93 28.21 -2.61
N GLU A 156 -0.01 28.61 -3.47
CA GLU A 156 -0.31 29.32 -4.71
C GLU A 156 -0.05 28.41 -5.92
N ILE A 157 -1.06 28.20 -6.75
CA ILE A 157 -0.89 27.51 -8.02
C ILE A 157 -1.15 28.50 -9.16
N THR A 158 -0.25 28.52 -10.14
CA THR A 158 -0.46 29.25 -11.39
C THR A 158 -0.84 28.25 -12.46
N VAL A 159 -1.94 28.50 -13.14
CA VAL A 159 -2.41 27.63 -14.21
C VAL A 159 -2.53 28.37 -15.53
N ARG A 160 -2.37 27.65 -16.64
CA ARG A 160 -2.75 28.06 -17.97
C ARG A 160 -4.04 27.35 -18.37
N ARG A 161 -5.08 28.12 -18.66
CA ARG A 161 -6.37 27.60 -19.10
C ARG A 161 -6.47 27.75 -20.62
N PRO A 162 -6.83 26.68 -21.36
CA PRO A 162 -7.17 26.83 -22.78
C PRO A 162 -8.18 27.95 -22.99
N GLU A 163 -8.01 28.72 -24.06
CA GLU A 163 -8.89 29.87 -24.44
C GLU A 163 -8.78 31.12 -23.53
N VAL A 164 -7.91 31.10 -22.49
CA VAL A 164 -7.58 32.27 -21.67
C VAL A 164 -6.14 32.67 -21.95
N GLU A 165 -5.91 33.94 -22.33
CA GLU A 165 -4.60 34.42 -22.77
C GLU A 165 -3.62 34.56 -21.59
N ASP A 166 -4.12 35.03 -20.45
CA ASP A 166 -3.33 35.24 -19.23
C ASP A 166 -3.24 34.01 -18.34
N GLU A 167 -2.11 33.86 -17.62
CA GLU A 167 -1.96 32.88 -16.55
C GLU A 167 -2.89 33.25 -15.39
N LEU A 168 -3.63 32.25 -14.86
CA LEU A 168 -4.51 32.43 -13.72
C LEU A 168 -3.79 31.99 -12.45
N VAL A 169 -3.86 32.81 -11.40
CA VAL A 169 -3.24 32.53 -10.11
C VAL A 169 -4.32 32.22 -9.07
N PHE A 170 -4.24 31.05 -8.44
CA PHE A 170 -5.15 30.62 -7.39
C PHE A 170 -4.40 30.50 -6.07
N LYS A 171 -4.84 31.25 -5.06
CA LYS A 171 -4.42 31.06 -3.65
C LYS A 171 -5.42 30.16 -2.97
N ILE A 172 -4.97 29.00 -2.50
CA ILE A 172 -5.84 27.93 -2.00
C ILE A 172 -5.34 27.52 -0.64
N THR A 173 -6.20 27.51 0.37
CA THR A 173 -5.88 26.95 1.68
C THR A 173 -6.09 25.44 1.65
N ARG A 174 -5.06 24.64 1.97
CA ARG A 174 -5.17 23.19 2.01
C ARG A 174 -6.17 22.73 3.06
N ASP A 175 -7.05 21.81 2.69
CA ASP A 175 -8.02 21.20 3.59
C ASP A 175 -7.93 19.67 3.54
N ILE A 176 -8.71 19.00 4.42
CA ILE A 176 -8.81 17.54 4.45
C ILE A 176 -9.56 17.06 3.21
N ILE A 177 -8.83 16.41 2.30
CA ILE A 177 -9.41 15.79 1.12
C ILE A 177 -9.76 14.33 1.44
N LYS A 178 -11.05 13.99 1.35
CA LYS A 178 -11.55 12.63 1.56
C LYS A 178 -11.59 11.87 0.25
N ILE A 179 -10.81 10.79 0.17
CA ILE A 179 -10.75 9.97 -1.03
C ILE A 179 -12.01 9.10 -1.11
N ARG A 180 -12.69 9.10 -2.26
CA ARG A 180 -13.81 8.21 -2.55
C ARG A 180 -13.27 6.89 -3.14
N GLU A 181 -12.96 5.94 -2.25
CA GLU A 181 -12.44 4.65 -2.68
C GLU A 181 -13.52 3.73 -3.25
N VAL A 182 -14.78 3.93 -2.87
CA VAL A 182 -15.89 3.10 -3.31
C VAL A 182 -16.91 3.92 -4.08
N SER A 183 -17.20 3.49 -5.29
CA SER A 183 -18.32 4.00 -6.10
C SER A 183 -19.25 2.84 -6.49
N ALA A 184 -20.54 3.12 -6.62
CA ALA A 184 -21.51 2.15 -7.10
C ALA A 184 -22.55 2.80 -8.01
N GLU A 185 -22.97 2.06 -9.02
CA GLU A 185 -24.00 2.44 -9.98
C GLU A 185 -24.76 1.20 -10.48
N VAL A 186 -25.89 1.41 -11.12
CA VAL A 186 -26.64 0.32 -11.77
C VAL A 186 -26.28 0.28 -13.24
N LYS A 187 -25.91 -0.90 -13.73
CA LYS A 187 -25.67 -1.19 -15.15
C LYS A 187 -26.48 -2.41 -15.56
N ASP A 188 -27.36 -2.27 -16.55
CA ASP A 188 -28.15 -3.41 -17.08
C ASP A 188 -28.80 -4.26 -15.95
N ASN A 189 -29.49 -3.62 -14.99
CA ASN A 189 -30.08 -4.23 -13.79
C ASN A 189 -29.09 -4.95 -12.85
N THR A 190 -27.78 -4.69 -12.98
CA THR A 190 -26.72 -5.25 -12.16
C THR A 190 -26.07 -4.14 -11.32
N GLY A 191 -25.80 -4.42 -10.04
CA GLY A 191 -25.09 -3.49 -9.15
C GLY A 191 -23.59 -3.52 -9.43
N TYR A 192 -23.04 -2.53 -10.11
CA TYR A 192 -21.60 -2.39 -10.31
C TYR A 192 -21.00 -1.60 -9.17
N ILE A 193 -20.03 -2.18 -8.48
CA ILE A 193 -19.33 -1.60 -7.33
C ILE A 193 -17.84 -1.60 -7.66
N ARG A 194 -17.23 -0.44 -7.69
CA ARG A 194 -15.80 -0.30 -7.86
C ARG A 194 -15.13 0.08 -6.54
N LEU A 195 -14.10 -0.66 -6.16
CA LEU A 195 -13.29 -0.44 -4.98
C LEU A 195 -11.84 -0.23 -5.40
N ARG A 196 -11.28 0.96 -5.12
CA ARG A 196 -9.97 1.39 -5.63
C ARG A 196 -8.81 1.11 -4.67
N ALA A 197 -9.08 1.18 -3.34
CA ALA A 197 -8.11 0.88 -2.29
C ALA A 197 -8.80 0.51 -0.98
N PHE A 198 -8.04 -0.03 -0.02
CA PHE A 198 -8.54 -0.43 1.31
C PHE A 198 -7.97 0.48 2.39
N ASN A 199 -8.65 1.57 2.69
CA ASN A 199 -8.36 2.48 3.81
C ASN A 199 -9.42 2.35 4.92
N GLU A 200 -9.29 3.07 6.03
CA GLU A 200 -10.21 2.98 7.18
C GLU A 200 -11.67 3.27 6.84
N GLN A 201 -11.94 4.03 5.76
CA GLN A 201 -13.29 4.43 5.34
C GLN A 201 -13.96 3.44 4.38
N THR A 202 -13.20 2.49 3.82
CA THR A 202 -13.65 1.62 2.72
C THR A 202 -14.96 0.87 3.03
N THR A 203 -15.04 0.19 4.17
CA THR A 203 -16.25 -0.57 4.55
C THR A 203 -17.45 0.33 4.77
N ASN A 204 -17.26 1.51 5.39
CA ASN A 204 -18.32 2.48 5.59
C ASN A 204 -18.82 3.03 4.25
N GLN A 205 -17.91 3.34 3.33
CA GLN A 205 -18.27 3.78 1.97
C GLN A 205 -19.00 2.67 1.21
N LEU A 206 -18.51 1.42 1.27
CA LEU A 206 -19.15 0.27 0.62
C LEU A 206 -20.57 0.09 1.13
N THR A 207 -20.79 0.13 2.44
CA THR A 207 -22.12 0.01 3.04
C THR A 207 -23.06 1.13 2.58
N LYS A 208 -22.58 2.38 2.57
CA LYS A 208 -23.36 3.53 2.08
C LYS A 208 -23.72 3.38 0.61
N GLN A 209 -22.80 2.91 -0.22
CA GLN A 209 -23.06 2.73 -1.65
C GLN A 209 -24.00 1.57 -1.92
N LEU A 210 -23.85 0.43 -1.24
CA LEU A 210 -24.79 -0.70 -1.35
C LEU A 210 -26.21 -0.30 -0.97
N ASN A 211 -26.39 0.50 0.08
CA ASN A 211 -27.71 0.95 0.54
C ASN A 211 -28.41 1.89 -0.45
N LYS A 212 -27.67 2.50 -1.38
CA LYS A 212 -28.25 3.34 -2.45
C LYS A 212 -28.71 2.54 -3.66
N LEU A 213 -28.20 1.32 -3.84
CA LEU A 213 -28.59 0.47 -4.95
C LEU A 213 -29.99 -0.11 -4.74
N PRO A 214 -30.78 -0.30 -5.83
CA PRO A 214 -32.05 -0.98 -5.78
C PRO A 214 -31.91 -2.40 -5.22
N LYS A 215 -32.92 -2.89 -4.53
CA LYS A 215 -32.94 -4.26 -3.95
C LYS A 215 -33.26 -5.36 -4.96
N ASN A 216 -33.86 -5.01 -6.08
CA ASN A 216 -34.34 -5.95 -7.11
C ASN A 216 -33.38 -6.22 -8.24
N LEU A 217 -32.06 -5.97 -8.00
CA LEU A 217 -31.00 -6.25 -8.99
C LEU A 217 -30.84 -7.75 -9.25
N ASP A 218 -30.41 -8.12 -10.44
CA ASP A 218 -30.16 -9.52 -10.84
C ASP A 218 -28.91 -10.08 -10.15
N GLY A 219 -27.92 -9.23 -9.87
CA GLY A 219 -26.68 -9.60 -9.21
C GLY A 219 -25.74 -8.40 -9.02
N TYR A 220 -24.50 -8.70 -8.67
CA TYR A 220 -23.50 -7.68 -8.37
C TYR A 220 -22.16 -7.96 -9.05
N ILE A 221 -21.47 -6.90 -9.42
CA ILE A 221 -20.07 -6.93 -9.89
C ILE A 221 -19.24 -6.12 -8.90
N LEU A 222 -18.24 -6.76 -8.30
CA LEU A 222 -17.22 -6.09 -7.48
C LEU A 222 -15.94 -5.93 -8.32
N ASP A 223 -15.61 -4.70 -8.68
CA ASP A 223 -14.42 -4.40 -9.49
C ASP A 223 -13.25 -4.02 -8.59
N LEU A 224 -12.26 -4.92 -8.53
CA LEU A 224 -10.99 -4.78 -7.82
C LEU A 224 -9.81 -4.55 -8.78
N ARG A 225 -10.05 -4.32 -10.06
CA ARG A 225 -8.98 -4.06 -11.03
C ARG A 225 -8.22 -2.78 -10.69
N ASN A 226 -6.89 -2.84 -10.79
CA ASN A 226 -5.96 -1.77 -10.41
C ASN A 226 -6.10 -1.31 -8.95
N ASN A 227 -6.56 -2.20 -8.07
CA ASN A 227 -6.61 -1.96 -6.63
C ASN A 227 -5.38 -2.61 -5.96
N PRO A 228 -4.37 -1.83 -5.52
CA PRO A 228 -3.11 -2.35 -4.98
C PRO A 228 -3.27 -2.97 -3.57
N GLY A 229 -4.47 -2.93 -3.01
CA GLY A 229 -4.76 -3.41 -1.66
C GLY A 229 -4.88 -2.29 -0.63
N GLY A 230 -4.34 -2.52 0.55
CA GLY A 230 -4.39 -1.64 1.71
C GLY A 230 -4.58 -2.41 3.00
N LEU A 231 -5.43 -1.93 3.90
CA LEU A 231 -5.61 -2.48 5.25
C LEU A 231 -6.22 -3.88 5.24
N LEU A 232 -5.55 -4.84 5.90
CA LEU A 232 -6.07 -6.19 6.15
C LEU A 232 -7.44 -6.15 6.84
N SER A 233 -7.61 -5.30 7.84
CA SER A 233 -8.86 -5.16 8.57
C SER A 233 -10.03 -4.75 7.67
N GLN A 234 -9.77 -3.99 6.62
CA GLN A 234 -10.79 -3.61 5.65
C GLN A 234 -11.05 -4.72 4.62
N ALA A 235 -10.01 -5.46 4.21
CA ALA A 235 -10.23 -6.65 3.38
C ALA A 235 -11.17 -7.66 4.06
N ILE A 236 -10.95 -7.93 5.34
CA ILE A 236 -11.81 -8.80 6.15
C ILE A 236 -13.26 -8.30 6.14
N LYS A 237 -13.49 -7.03 6.48
CA LYS A 237 -14.84 -6.43 6.54
C LYS A 237 -15.52 -6.34 5.18
N VAL A 238 -14.78 -6.10 4.11
CA VAL A 238 -15.31 -6.11 2.73
C VAL A 238 -15.72 -7.53 2.35
N THR A 239 -14.90 -8.54 2.65
CA THR A 239 -15.25 -9.95 2.40
C THR A 239 -16.50 -10.36 3.19
N GLU A 240 -16.59 -9.98 4.50
CA GLU A 240 -17.77 -10.20 5.33
C GLU A 240 -19.06 -9.61 4.71
N THR A 241 -18.96 -8.56 3.91
CA THR A 241 -20.12 -7.96 3.23
C THR A 241 -20.79 -8.94 2.27
N PHE A 242 -20.03 -9.86 1.70
CA PHE A 242 -20.48 -10.78 0.65
C PHE A 242 -20.44 -12.25 1.06
N LEU A 243 -20.03 -12.59 2.29
CA LEU A 243 -19.84 -13.96 2.75
C LEU A 243 -20.71 -14.23 4.00
N ASP A 244 -21.39 -15.35 4.03
CA ASP A 244 -22.23 -15.77 5.18
C ASP A 244 -21.45 -16.72 6.11
N GLY A 245 -20.36 -16.21 6.72
CA GLY A 245 -19.51 -16.97 7.62
C GLY A 245 -18.35 -17.70 6.91
N GLY A 246 -17.51 -18.37 7.70
CA GLY A 246 -16.35 -19.10 7.23
C GLY A 246 -15.03 -18.32 7.31
N GLU A 247 -13.91 -19.01 7.10
CA GLU A 247 -12.58 -18.41 7.11
C GLU A 247 -12.42 -17.46 5.92
N ILE A 248 -11.85 -16.28 6.16
CA ILE A 248 -11.50 -15.31 5.11
C ILE A 248 -10.03 -15.46 4.74
N VAL A 249 -9.18 -15.44 5.74
CA VAL A 249 -7.73 -15.48 5.57
C VAL A 249 -7.08 -15.91 6.87
N SER A 250 -5.95 -16.60 6.78
CA SER A 250 -5.05 -16.78 7.92
C SER A 250 -3.69 -16.12 7.66
N THR A 251 -3.03 -15.69 8.73
CA THR A 251 -1.66 -15.18 8.69
C THR A 251 -0.75 -16.09 9.48
N ARG A 252 0.45 -16.35 8.96
CA ARG A 252 1.46 -17.18 9.63
C ARG A 252 2.76 -16.38 9.73
N GLY A 253 3.19 -16.14 10.97
CA GLY A 253 4.40 -15.42 11.30
C GLY A 253 5.66 -16.26 11.24
N ARG A 254 6.74 -15.74 11.84
CA ARG A 254 8.04 -16.43 11.94
C ARG A 254 7.96 -17.66 12.84
N ASP A 255 7.24 -17.57 13.95
CA ASP A 255 6.98 -18.72 14.82
C ASP A 255 5.86 -19.56 14.20
N LYS A 256 6.05 -20.89 14.17
CA LYS A 256 5.06 -21.85 13.66
C LYS A 256 3.73 -21.80 14.42
N ASN A 257 3.74 -21.32 15.66
CA ASN A 257 2.55 -21.16 16.51
C ASN A 257 1.88 -19.78 16.32
N ASP A 258 2.52 -18.82 15.65
CA ASP A 258 1.93 -17.50 15.38
C ASP A 258 1.03 -17.57 14.15
N ILE A 259 -0.10 -18.24 14.33
CA ILE A 259 -1.16 -18.36 13.33
C ILE A 259 -2.37 -17.56 13.81
N LYS A 260 -2.82 -16.62 12.99
CA LYS A 260 -4.07 -15.88 13.23
C LYS A 260 -5.06 -16.16 12.11
N ILE A 261 -6.25 -16.62 12.48
CA ILE A 261 -7.33 -16.94 11.56
C ILE A 261 -8.40 -15.87 11.69
N PHE A 262 -8.85 -15.35 10.55
CA PHE A 262 -9.91 -14.35 10.47
C PHE A 262 -11.11 -14.94 9.75
N ASN A 263 -12.26 -14.93 10.45
CA ASN A 263 -13.51 -15.51 9.97
C ASN A 263 -14.54 -14.41 9.68
N ALA A 264 -15.37 -14.63 8.67
CA ALA A 264 -16.54 -13.82 8.41
C ALA A 264 -17.63 -14.07 9.46
N LYS A 265 -18.37 -13.03 9.81
CA LYS A 265 -19.61 -13.14 10.54
C LYS A 265 -20.72 -13.60 9.60
N LYS A 266 -21.80 -14.16 10.16
CA LYS A 266 -23.00 -14.47 9.38
C LYS A 266 -23.69 -13.20 8.88
N GLY A 267 -24.22 -13.24 7.70
CA GLY A 267 -25.06 -12.17 7.16
C GLY A 267 -24.51 -11.52 5.87
N ASP A 268 -24.56 -12.26 4.77
CA ASP A 268 -24.32 -11.72 3.43
C ASP A 268 -25.30 -10.57 3.12
N LYS A 269 -24.76 -9.37 2.89
CA LYS A 269 -25.56 -8.14 2.69
C LYS A 269 -26.22 -8.02 1.33
N ILE A 270 -25.88 -8.89 0.37
CA ILE A 270 -26.50 -8.94 -0.95
C ILE A 270 -27.45 -10.14 -1.10
N ASN A 271 -27.82 -10.81 0.03
CA ASN A 271 -28.81 -11.88 0.09
C ASN A 271 -28.52 -13.03 -0.89
N ASN A 272 -27.30 -13.52 -0.92
CA ASN A 272 -26.83 -14.58 -1.81
C ASN A 272 -27.04 -14.34 -3.32
N LYS A 273 -27.33 -13.11 -3.73
CA LYS A 273 -27.42 -12.78 -5.14
C LYS A 273 -26.11 -13.09 -5.87
N PRO A 274 -26.15 -13.47 -7.15
CA PRO A 274 -24.96 -13.76 -7.94
C PRO A 274 -23.94 -12.62 -7.85
N LEU A 275 -22.67 -12.98 -7.71
CA LEU A 275 -21.55 -12.04 -7.57
C LEU A 275 -20.43 -12.40 -8.55
N ILE A 276 -19.98 -11.43 -9.34
CA ILE A 276 -18.77 -11.52 -10.16
C ILE A 276 -17.74 -10.57 -9.59
N VAL A 277 -16.49 -11.02 -9.46
CA VAL A 277 -15.35 -10.18 -9.03
C VAL A 277 -14.42 -9.98 -10.23
N LEU A 278 -14.19 -8.71 -10.60
CA LEU A 278 -13.23 -8.36 -11.64
C LEU A 278 -11.86 -8.14 -11.04
N ILE A 279 -10.84 -8.85 -11.57
CA ILE A 279 -9.45 -8.75 -11.14
C ILE A 279 -8.51 -8.56 -12.33
N ASN A 280 -7.33 -8.02 -12.08
CA ASN A 280 -6.23 -7.94 -13.04
C ASN A 280 -4.87 -7.90 -12.33
N GLN A 281 -3.78 -7.77 -13.08
CA GLN A 281 -2.41 -7.69 -12.56
C GLN A 281 -2.18 -6.53 -11.56
N GLY A 282 -3.03 -5.52 -11.55
CA GLY A 282 -3.02 -4.43 -10.56
C GLY A 282 -3.82 -4.74 -9.29
N SER A 283 -4.50 -5.90 -9.22
CA SER A 283 -5.17 -6.36 -8.01
C SER A 283 -4.16 -7.05 -7.09
N ALA A 284 -3.87 -6.48 -5.92
CA ALA A 284 -2.82 -6.98 -5.02
C ALA A 284 -3.24 -7.00 -3.55
N SER A 285 -2.57 -7.83 -2.74
CA SER A 285 -2.67 -7.84 -1.27
C SER A 285 -4.11 -7.99 -0.77
N ALA A 286 -4.71 -6.94 -0.15
CA ALA A 286 -6.09 -6.95 0.34
C ALA A 286 -7.11 -7.34 -0.75
N SER A 287 -6.90 -6.92 -2.02
CA SER A 287 -7.73 -7.33 -3.15
C SER A 287 -7.67 -8.83 -3.40
N GLU A 288 -6.49 -9.44 -3.21
CA GLU A 288 -6.29 -10.87 -3.38
C GLU A 288 -6.90 -11.68 -2.24
N ILE A 289 -6.90 -11.13 -1.03
CA ILE A 289 -7.62 -11.72 0.12
C ILE A 289 -9.12 -11.78 -0.18
N VAL A 290 -9.71 -10.65 -0.61
CA VAL A 290 -11.14 -10.58 -0.92
C VAL A 290 -11.50 -11.53 -2.06
N SER A 291 -10.80 -11.44 -3.19
CA SER A 291 -11.08 -12.26 -4.36
C SER A 291 -10.84 -13.75 -4.09
N GLY A 292 -9.71 -14.10 -3.45
CA GLY A 292 -9.36 -15.49 -3.14
C GLY A 292 -10.34 -16.13 -2.16
N ALA A 293 -10.71 -15.43 -1.08
CA ALA A 293 -11.69 -15.95 -0.14
C ALA A 293 -13.07 -16.18 -0.79
N LEU A 294 -13.55 -15.22 -1.57
CA LEU A 294 -14.86 -15.36 -2.26
C LEU A 294 -14.82 -16.49 -3.29
N LYS A 295 -13.69 -16.73 -3.94
CA LYS A 295 -13.48 -17.86 -4.85
C LYS A 295 -13.48 -19.19 -4.12
N ASP A 296 -12.67 -19.34 -3.06
CA ASP A 296 -12.54 -20.59 -2.30
C ASP A 296 -13.89 -21.03 -1.70
N HIS A 297 -14.70 -20.08 -1.24
CA HIS A 297 -16.06 -20.31 -0.78
C HIS A 297 -17.08 -20.53 -1.94
N LYS A 298 -16.64 -20.47 -3.20
CA LYS A 298 -17.55 -20.52 -4.37
C LYS A 298 -18.67 -19.48 -4.32
N ARG A 299 -18.41 -18.36 -3.61
CA ARG A 299 -19.37 -17.27 -3.43
C ARG A 299 -19.43 -16.34 -4.64
N ALA A 300 -18.33 -16.22 -5.37
CA ALA A 300 -18.21 -15.38 -6.54
C ALA A 300 -17.48 -16.08 -7.67
N ILE A 301 -17.78 -15.68 -8.89
CA ILE A 301 -17.00 -16.03 -10.08
C ILE A 301 -15.96 -14.91 -10.30
N LEU A 302 -14.70 -15.27 -10.36
CA LEU A 302 -13.62 -14.34 -10.69
C LEU A 302 -13.46 -14.23 -12.20
N LEU A 303 -13.43 -13.00 -12.72
CA LEU A 303 -13.31 -12.71 -14.14
C LEU A 303 -12.21 -11.66 -14.39
N GLY A 304 -11.46 -11.86 -15.45
CA GLY A 304 -10.43 -10.91 -15.91
C GLY A 304 -9.07 -11.54 -16.12
N GLU A 305 -8.05 -11.00 -15.48
CA GLU A 305 -6.67 -11.47 -15.60
C GLU A 305 -6.13 -11.82 -14.22
N LYS A 306 -5.12 -12.70 -14.16
CA LYS A 306 -4.42 -13.09 -12.93
C LYS A 306 -3.99 -11.87 -12.10
N SER A 307 -4.11 -11.95 -10.78
CA SER A 307 -3.69 -10.91 -9.85
C SER A 307 -2.17 -10.85 -9.65
N PHE A 308 -1.70 -9.92 -8.84
CA PHE A 308 -0.28 -9.59 -8.68
C PHE A 308 0.55 -10.67 -7.95
N GLY A 309 0.05 -11.22 -6.84
CA GLY A 309 0.79 -12.19 -6.03
C GLY A 309 1.49 -11.60 -4.80
N LYS A 310 0.94 -10.56 -4.16
CA LYS A 310 1.48 -10.01 -2.92
C LYS A 310 0.91 -10.70 -1.69
N GLY A 311 1.51 -11.82 -1.28
CA GLY A 311 1.10 -12.61 -0.11
C GLY A 311 1.79 -12.25 1.20
N SER A 312 2.51 -11.13 1.30
CA SER A 312 3.23 -10.70 2.50
C SER A 312 2.40 -9.74 3.36
N VAL A 313 2.42 -9.97 4.69
CA VAL A 313 1.84 -9.06 5.70
C VAL A 313 2.88 -8.03 6.10
N GLN A 314 2.56 -6.76 5.93
CA GLN A 314 3.40 -5.65 6.36
C GLN A 314 2.94 -5.14 7.71
N SER A 315 3.81 -5.20 8.71
CA SER A 315 3.61 -4.52 10.00
C SER A 315 4.27 -3.16 9.99
N ILE A 316 3.57 -2.18 10.56
CA ILE A 316 4.08 -0.82 10.74
C ILE A 316 4.52 -0.68 12.19
N ILE A 317 5.81 -0.46 12.40
CA ILE A 317 6.43 -0.37 13.73
C ILE A 317 6.91 1.06 13.92
N PRO A 318 6.27 1.87 14.80
CA PRO A 318 6.72 3.22 15.10
C PRO A 318 8.11 3.22 15.74
N LEU A 319 8.94 4.19 15.38
CA LEU A 319 10.28 4.39 15.93
C LEU A 319 10.33 5.61 16.84
N LYS A 320 11.35 5.67 17.72
CA LYS A 320 11.53 6.77 18.69
C LYS A 320 11.77 8.14 18.03
N ASN A 321 12.32 8.16 16.81
CA ASN A 321 12.54 9.38 16.02
C ASN A 321 11.28 9.89 15.29
N GLN A 322 10.09 9.39 15.64
CA GLN A 322 8.81 9.67 14.98
C GLN A 322 8.69 9.11 13.54
N GLY A 323 9.67 8.38 13.06
CA GLY A 323 9.60 7.59 11.83
C GLY A 323 8.97 6.21 12.08
N GLY A 324 9.05 5.32 11.11
CA GLY A 324 8.52 3.97 11.22
C GLY A 324 9.27 2.95 10.37
N LEU A 325 9.14 1.69 10.75
CA LEU A 325 9.52 0.57 9.90
C LEU A 325 8.27 -0.06 9.31
N ARG A 326 8.27 -0.25 8.01
CA ARG A 326 7.37 -1.17 7.33
C ARG A 326 8.14 -2.48 7.16
N LEU A 327 7.70 -3.53 7.83
CA LEU A 327 8.43 -4.80 7.91
C LEU A 327 7.51 -5.96 7.55
N THR A 328 7.97 -6.88 6.74
CA THR A 328 7.29 -8.15 6.48
C THR A 328 7.39 -9.04 7.71
N THR A 329 6.25 -9.31 8.36
CA THR A 329 6.20 -10.08 9.61
C THR A 329 5.45 -11.39 9.48
N ALA A 330 4.65 -11.58 8.42
CA ALA A 330 3.89 -12.80 8.19
C ALA A 330 3.54 -12.98 6.70
N ARG A 331 2.93 -14.11 6.37
CA ARG A 331 2.35 -14.40 5.05
C ARG A 331 0.87 -14.68 5.15
N TYR A 332 0.12 -14.34 4.11
CA TYR A 332 -1.30 -14.66 3.96
C TYR A 332 -1.51 -16.05 3.39
N TYR A 333 -2.54 -16.71 3.88
CA TYR A 333 -3.05 -17.97 3.35
C TYR A 333 -4.56 -17.87 3.19
N LEU A 334 -5.06 -18.29 2.04
CA LEU A 334 -6.48 -18.36 1.72
C LEU A 334 -7.16 -19.50 2.49
N PRO A 335 -8.51 -19.56 2.52
CA PRO A 335 -9.24 -20.65 3.17
C PRO A 335 -8.84 -22.05 2.67
N SER A 336 -8.47 -22.19 1.39
CA SER A 336 -7.91 -23.42 0.81
C SER A 336 -6.56 -23.84 1.42
N GLY A 337 -5.92 -22.96 2.22
CA GLY A 337 -4.57 -23.14 2.72
C GLY A 337 -3.46 -22.74 1.74
N GLU A 338 -3.82 -22.27 0.53
CA GLU A 338 -2.85 -21.80 -0.45
C GLU A 338 -2.30 -20.41 -0.11
N SER A 339 -1.00 -20.22 -0.33
CA SER A 339 -0.37 -18.90 -0.26
C SER A 339 -0.49 -18.18 -1.59
N ILE A 340 -0.94 -16.92 -1.55
CA ILE A 340 -0.97 -16.05 -2.73
C ILE A 340 0.39 -15.44 -3.09
N HIS A 341 1.41 -15.63 -2.22
CA HIS A 341 2.74 -15.04 -2.42
C HIS A 341 3.39 -15.55 -3.69
N GLU A 342 3.78 -14.63 -4.58
CA GLU A 342 4.35 -14.87 -5.93
C GLU A 342 3.45 -15.68 -6.90
N LYS A 343 2.31 -16.17 -6.40
CA LYS A 343 1.36 -16.94 -7.22
C LYS A 343 0.21 -16.11 -7.76
N GLY A 344 -0.32 -15.20 -6.93
CA GLY A 344 -1.55 -14.47 -7.23
C GLY A 344 -2.81 -15.36 -7.18
N VAL A 345 -3.93 -14.77 -7.54
CA VAL A 345 -5.23 -15.42 -7.66
C VAL A 345 -5.60 -15.51 -9.15
N GLU A 346 -5.85 -16.72 -9.63
CA GLU A 346 -6.28 -16.95 -11.01
C GLU A 346 -7.79 -16.69 -11.14
N PRO A 347 -8.24 -16.00 -12.21
CA PRO A 347 -9.66 -15.87 -12.49
C PRO A 347 -10.27 -17.22 -12.90
N ASP A 348 -11.57 -17.42 -12.67
CA ASP A 348 -12.31 -18.57 -13.17
C ASP A 348 -12.59 -18.43 -14.66
N ILE A 349 -12.78 -17.19 -15.12
CA ILE A 349 -12.98 -16.83 -16.53
C ILE A 349 -11.91 -15.82 -16.95
N THR A 350 -10.96 -16.28 -17.74
CA THR A 350 -9.91 -15.38 -18.27
C THR A 350 -10.44 -14.55 -19.41
N VAL A 351 -10.50 -13.25 -19.21
CA VAL A 351 -10.83 -12.24 -20.23
C VAL A 351 -9.72 -11.22 -20.29
N LYS A 352 -8.90 -11.26 -21.32
CA LYS A 352 -7.83 -10.27 -21.52
C LYS A 352 -8.42 -8.91 -21.90
N ARG A 353 -7.85 -7.84 -21.37
CA ARG A 353 -8.21 -6.48 -21.80
C ARG A 353 -7.88 -6.28 -23.28
N ASN A 354 -8.74 -5.59 -24.00
CA ASN A 354 -8.41 -5.15 -25.38
C ASN A 354 -7.24 -4.17 -25.33
N LYS A 355 -6.33 -4.26 -26.31
CA LYS A 355 -5.12 -3.42 -26.33
C LYS A 355 -5.42 -1.95 -26.73
N GLU A 356 -6.44 -1.74 -27.53
CA GLU A 356 -6.82 -0.42 -28.05
C GLU A 356 -7.97 0.15 -27.25
N ASP A 357 -7.84 1.42 -26.81
CA ASP A 357 -8.86 2.23 -26.15
C ASP A 357 -9.49 1.66 -24.86
N PHE A 358 -8.86 0.66 -24.25
CA PHE A 358 -9.39 0.05 -23.02
C PHE A 358 -9.40 1.09 -21.87
N LYS A 359 -10.58 1.40 -21.38
CA LYS A 359 -10.78 2.20 -20.17
C LYS A 359 -11.79 1.49 -19.25
N ILE A 360 -11.36 1.26 -17.99
CA ILE A 360 -12.21 0.64 -16.97
C ILE A 360 -13.50 1.45 -16.81
N ASN A 361 -14.63 0.73 -16.75
CA ASN A 361 -15.96 1.29 -16.53
C ASN A 361 -16.47 2.20 -17.66
N THR A 362 -16.03 1.97 -18.90
CA THR A 362 -16.53 2.64 -20.09
C THR A 362 -17.10 1.66 -21.12
N LYS A 363 -17.63 2.17 -22.21
CA LYS A 363 -18.13 1.32 -23.32
C LYS A 363 -17.05 0.40 -23.91
N THR A 364 -15.77 0.79 -23.80
CA THR A 364 -14.62 0.02 -24.30
C THR A 364 -14.12 -1.05 -23.31
N ASP A 365 -14.72 -1.15 -22.12
CA ASP A 365 -14.40 -2.13 -21.09
C ASP A 365 -14.97 -3.51 -21.46
N ASN A 366 -14.23 -4.27 -22.25
CA ASN A 366 -14.65 -5.60 -22.69
C ASN A 366 -14.80 -6.61 -21.55
N GLN A 367 -14.05 -6.47 -20.45
CA GLN A 367 -14.15 -7.34 -19.28
C GLN A 367 -15.46 -7.09 -18.52
N LEU A 368 -15.82 -5.82 -18.28
CA LEU A 368 -17.09 -5.44 -17.68
C LEU A 368 -18.28 -5.83 -18.57
N ASN A 369 -18.18 -5.57 -19.88
CA ASN A 369 -19.22 -5.95 -20.83
C ASN A 369 -19.44 -7.47 -20.88
N TYR A 370 -18.38 -8.27 -20.74
CA TYR A 370 -18.49 -9.72 -20.62
C TYR A 370 -19.21 -10.13 -19.33
N ALA A 371 -18.83 -9.55 -18.18
CA ALA A 371 -19.48 -9.81 -16.90
C ALA A 371 -20.98 -9.47 -16.92
N LEU A 372 -21.36 -8.34 -17.51
CA LEU A 372 -22.78 -7.95 -17.66
C LEU A 372 -23.58 -8.92 -18.53
N LYS A 373 -22.96 -9.48 -19.58
CA LYS A 373 -23.61 -10.48 -20.44
C LYS A 373 -23.89 -11.79 -19.70
N LEU A 374 -23.07 -12.19 -18.73
CA LEU A 374 -23.33 -13.39 -17.93
C LEU A 374 -24.61 -13.28 -17.12
N PHE A 375 -24.95 -12.10 -16.61
CA PHE A 375 -26.23 -11.87 -15.89
C PHE A 375 -27.45 -11.87 -16.81
N LYS A 376 -27.31 -11.50 -18.09
CA LYS A 376 -28.43 -11.49 -19.03
C LYS A 376 -28.81 -12.90 -19.52
N ASN A 377 -27.89 -13.86 -19.42
CA ASN A 377 -28.05 -15.21 -19.94
C ASN A 377 -28.34 -16.24 -18.82
N SER A 378 -28.38 -15.81 -17.55
CA SER A 378 -28.75 -16.60 -16.37
C SER A 378 -30.17 -16.28 -15.92
#